data_5910170872b5d1c57614b65dfd71d79d
#
_entry.id   5910170872b5d1c57614b65dfd71d79d
#
_cell.length_a   1.000
_cell.length_b   1.000
_cell.length_c   1.000
_cell.angle_alpha   90.00
_cell.angle_beta   90.00
_cell.angle_gamma   90.00
#
_symmetry.space_group_name_H-M   'P 1'
#
loop_
_entity.id
_entity.type
_entity.pdbx_description
1 polymer ?
#
loop_
_entity_poly.entity_id
_entity_poly.type
_entity_poly.pdbx_seq_one_letter_code
_entity_poly.pdbx_strand_id
1 'polypeptide(L)'
;MITFKPTRDADLVEAVGNHPDIIAGSNNGDGYDYKPDTKYFEVHVHGEFGGIVYYHETQPLTFDCHAMYLPHARGFSKDIGLAFWRHIIATTNFACVISYAARKFRHGQIYCAMIGLNRVGTIKKYFKGVDDVTFYSATREELIDFLQKHSRS
;
A
#
# COMPACT_ATOMS: atom_id res chain seq x y z
N MET A 1 -7.95 6.11 16.27
CA MET A 1 -7.38 7.14 15.37
C MET A 1 -6.18 6.58 14.64
N ILE A 2 -6.09 6.85 13.35
CA ILE A 2 -4.98 6.43 12.50
C ILE A 2 -4.23 7.68 12.05
N THR A 3 -2.93 7.71 12.26
CA THR A 3 -2.08 8.84 11.86
C THR A 3 -0.92 8.38 11.00
N PHE A 4 -0.45 9.27 10.12
CA PHE A 4 0.69 9.03 9.22
C PHE A 4 1.77 10.06 9.51
N LYS A 5 2.98 9.57 9.73
CA LYS A 5 4.15 10.41 9.96
C LYS A 5 5.18 10.17 8.86
N PRO A 6 5.51 11.17 8.04
CA PRO A 6 6.57 11.01 7.05
C PRO A 6 7.86 10.58 7.71
N THR A 7 8.57 9.64 7.09
CA THR A 7 9.84 9.15 7.62
C THR A 7 10.88 8.97 6.52
N ARG A 8 12.13 9.25 6.86
CA ARG A 8 13.31 8.95 6.04
C ARG A 8 14.27 8.03 6.80
N ASP A 9 13.79 7.40 7.85
CA ASP A 9 14.57 6.47 8.66
C ASP A 9 14.72 5.15 7.92
N ALA A 10 15.82 5.00 7.19
CA ALA A 10 16.11 3.80 6.40
C ALA A 10 16.14 2.55 7.28
N ASP A 11 16.69 2.63 8.48
CA ASP A 11 16.78 1.49 9.38
C ASP A 11 15.40 1.03 9.83
N LEU A 12 14.50 1.96 10.14
CA LEU A 12 13.13 1.63 10.50
C LEU A 12 12.38 0.97 9.34
N VAL A 13 12.47 1.55 8.15
CA VAL A 13 11.81 1.01 6.95
C VAL A 13 12.31 -0.40 6.65
N GLU A 14 13.63 -0.61 6.72
CA GLU A 14 14.23 -1.92 6.46
C GLU A 14 13.91 -2.93 7.58
N ALA A 15 13.82 -2.49 8.82
CA ALA A 15 13.42 -3.35 9.92
C ALA A 15 11.99 -3.89 9.73
N VAL A 16 11.07 -3.04 9.27
CA VAL A 16 9.70 -3.46 8.95
C VAL A 16 9.69 -4.36 7.71
N GLY A 17 10.32 -3.93 6.62
CA GLY A 17 10.33 -4.67 5.35
C GLY A 17 10.99 -6.04 5.44
N ASN A 18 11.94 -6.20 6.37
CA ASN A 18 12.64 -7.46 6.60
C ASN A 18 12.07 -8.27 7.76
N HIS A 19 10.98 -7.82 8.35
CA HIS A 19 10.28 -8.62 9.35
C HIS A 19 9.81 -9.95 8.72
N PRO A 20 9.98 -11.10 9.38
CA PRO A 20 9.63 -12.40 8.79
C PRO A 20 8.22 -12.48 8.22
N ASP A 21 7.24 -11.89 8.88
CA ASP A 21 5.84 -11.90 8.43
C ASP A 21 5.61 -10.99 7.22
N ILE A 22 6.39 -9.93 7.07
CA ILE A 22 6.34 -9.06 5.89
C ILE A 22 6.97 -9.76 4.68
N ILE A 23 8.14 -10.36 4.86
CA ILE A 23 8.81 -11.13 3.81
C ILE A 23 7.89 -12.25 3.31
N ALA A 24 7.28 -13.01 4.21
CA ALA A 24 6.41 -14.12 3.84
C ALA A 24 5.14 -13.68 3.13
N GLY A 25 4.62 -12.50 3.46
CA GLY A 25 3.30 -12.05 2.98
C GLY A 25 3.32 -11.06 1.83
N SER A 26 4.41 -10.35 1.56
CA SER A 26 4.37 -9.25 0.59
C SER A 26 5.66 -9.02 -0.19
N ASN A 27 6.82 -9.33 0.37
CA ASN A 27 8.10 -9.00 -0.28
C ASN A 27 8.70 -10.15 -1.08
N ASN A 28 7.86 -11.03 -1.60
CA ASN A 28 8.31 -12.03 -2.56
C ASN A 28 9.31 -13.05 -1.98
N GLY A 29 9.39 -13.15 -0.66
CA GLY A 29 10.40 -13.95 0.00
C GLY A 29 11.77 -13.29 0.06
N ASP A 30 11.91 -12.07 -0.44
CA ASP A 30 13.16 -11.31 -0.46
C ASP A 30 13.16 -10.24 0.62
N GLY A 31 14.35 -9.78 0.99
CA GLY A 31 14.52 -8.62 1.85
C GLY A 31 14.06 -7.33 1.17
N TYR A 32 13.89 -6.30 1.98
CA TYR A 32 13.52 -4.97 1.50
C TYR A 32 14.66 -3.99 1.71
N ASP A 33 15.00 -3.23 0.67
CA ASP A 33 15.99 -2.16 0.72
C ASP A 33 15.30 -0.81 0.64
N TYR A 34 15.68 0.11 1.53
CA TYR A 34 15.19 1.48 1.51
C TYR A 34 15.51 2.17 0.18
N LYS A 35 14.52 2.89 -0.38
CA LYS A 35 14.66 3.62 -1.64
C LYS A 35 14.52 5.12 -1.40
N PRO A 36 15.57 5.93 -1.63
CA PRO A 36 15.56 7.37 -1.31
C PRO A 36 14.51 8.20 -2.04
N ASP A 37 14.05 7.74 -3.20
CA ASP A 37 13.05 8.44 -4.03
C ASP A 37 11.60 8.02 -3.71
N THR A 38 11.42 7.12 -2.77
CA THR A 38 10.10 6.66 -2.31
C THR A 38 9.67 7.48 -1.09
N LYS A 39 8.38 7.78 -1.00
CA LYS A 39 7.79 8.50 0.13
C LYS A 39 7.24 7.49 1.13
N TYR A 40 7.86 7.40 2.30
CA TYR A 40 7.47 6.49 3.37
C TYR A 40 6.74 7.22 4.49
N PHE A 41 5.77 6.55 5.08
CA PHE A 41 5.01 7.04 6.23
C PHE A 41 4.92 5.96 7.30
N GLU A 42 5.26 6.33 8.54
CA GLU A 42 4.93 5.50 9.69
C GLU A 42 3.42 5.52 9.90
N VAL A 43 2.85 4.35 10.12
CA VAL A 43 1.43 4.22 10.47
C VAL A 43 1.31 4.00 11.96
N HIS A 44 0.51 4.81 12.61
CA HIS A 44 0.17 4.64 14.02
C HIS A 44 -1.33 4.46 14.16
N VAL A 45 -1.74 3.40 14.85
CA VAL A 45 -3.14 3.09 15.15
C VAL A 45 -3.33 3.24 16.65
N HIS A 46 -4.16 4.18 17.07
CA HIS A 46 -4.37 4.51 18.48
C HIS A 46 -3.05 4.78 19.22
N GLY A 47 -2.11 5.44 18.53
CA GLY A 47 -0.81 5.78 19.10
C GLY A 47 0.23 4.67 19.04
N GLU A 48 -0.12 3.47 18.57
CA GLU A 48 0.81 2.34 18.45
C GLU A 48 1.33 2.20 17.02
N PHE A 49 2.64 2.02 16.87
CA PHE A 49 3.25 1.81 15.56
C PHE A 49 2.75 0.52 14.93
N GLY A 50 2.23 0.61 13.71
CA GLY A 50 1.61 -0.53 13.03
C GLY A 50 2.27 -0.95 11.72
N GLY A 51 3.21 -0.17 11.21
CA GLY A 51 3.87 -0.50 9.96
C GLY A 51 4.21 0.71 9.14
N ILE A 52 4.45 0.47 7.85
CA ILE A 52 4.85 1.49 6.88
C ILE A 52 3.89 1.43 5.69
N VAL A 53 3.42 2.58 5.24
CA VAL A 53 2.79 2.73 3.92
C VAL A 53 3.67 3.64 3.09
N TYR A 54 3.70 3.42 1.79
CA TYR A 54 4.58 4.20 0.94
C TYR A 54 4.07 4.29 -0.49
N TYR A 55 4.55 5.29 -1.22
CA TYR A 55 4.32 5.39 -2.64
C TYR A 55 5.57 5.87 -3.37
N HIS A 56 5.68 5.43 -4.62
CA HIS A 56 6.69 5.86 -5.55
C HIS A 56 5.99 6.50 -6.75
N GLU A 57 6.43 7.69 -7.16
CA GLU A 57 5.88 8.36 -8.33
C GLU A 57 6.56 7.80 -9.59
N THR A 58 5.88 6.88 -10.28
CA THR A 58 6.42 6.19 -11.47
C THR A 58 6.34 7.04 -12.73
N GLN A 59 5.33 7.87 -12.82
CA GLN A 59 5.10 8.87 -13.84
C GLN A 59 4.62 10.13 -13.12
N PRO A 60 4.72 11.32 -13.71
CA PRO A 60 4.14 12.51 -13.07
C PRO A 60 2.68 12.26 -12.65
N LEU A 61 2.41 12.47 -11.38
CA LEU A 61 1.09 12.33 -10.75
C LEU A 61 0.52 10.89 -10.72
N THR A 62 1.33 9.87 -11.02
CA THR A 62 0.97 8.46 -10.87
C THR A 62 1.75 7.85 -9.71
N PHE A 63 1.03 7.44 -8.67
CA PHE A 63 1.62 6.90 -7.45
C PHE A 63 1.46 5.38 -7.41
N ASP A 64 2.58 4.67 -7.36
CA ASP A 64 2.61 3.23 -7.08
C ASP A 64 2.63 3.05 -5.56
N CYS A 65 1.50 2.58 -5.00
CA CYS A 65 1.26 2.55 -3.56
C CYS A 65 1.37 1.14 -3.00
N HIS A 66 2.01 1.02 -1.85
CA HIS A 66 2.21 -0.24 -1.14
C HIS A 66 2.11 -0.06 0.36
N ALA A 67 1.90 -1.18 1.06
CA ALA A 67 1.79 -1.19 2.51
C ALA A 67 2.50 -2.40 3.09
N MET A 68 3.13 -2.20 4.24
CA MET A 68 3.78 -3.25 5.03
C MET A 68 3.22 -3.18 6.45
N TYR A 69 2.19 -4.00 6.74
CA TYR A 69 1.54 -3.99 8.05
C TYR A 69 2.09 -5.10 8.93
N LEU A 70 2.53 -4.72 10.13
CA LEU A 70 2.91 -5.68 11.15
C LEU A 70 1.67 -6.49 11.59
N PRO A 71 1.86 -7.73 12.08
CA PRO A 71 0.73 -8.62 12.36
C PRO A 71 -0.37 -8.01 13.23
N HIS A 72 -0.01 -7.28 14.28
CA HIS A 72 -0.98 -6.68 15.20
C HIS A 72 -1.83 -5.56 14.57
N ALA A 73 -1.37 -4.98 13.46
CA ALA A 73 -2.09 -3.91 12.76
C ALA A 73 -2.97 -4.43 11.61
N ARG A 74 -2.84 -5.69 11.22
CA ARG A 74 -3.54 -6.24 10.05
C ARG A 74 -5.06 -6.20 10.17
N GLY A 75 -5.59 -6.28 11.38
CA GLY A 75 -7.03 -6.12 11.62
C GLY A 75 -7.56 -4.74 11.26
N PHE A 76 -6.70 -3.73 11.16
CA PHE A 76 -7.05 -2.37 10.78
C PHE A 76 -6.67 -2.03 9.33
N SER A 77 -6.25 -3.00 8.53
CA SER A 77 -5.68 -2.75 7.20
C SER A 77 -6.61 -1.96 6.28
N LYS A 78 -7.90 -2.28 6.27
CA LYS A 78 -8.89 -1.53 5.49
C LYS A 78 -8.97 -0.08 5.95
N ASP A 79 -9.11 0.14 7.25
CA ASP A 79 -9.22 1.50 7.81
C ASP A 79 -7.95 2.31 7.56
N ILE A 80 -6.78 1.67 7.65
CA ILE A 80 -5.51 2.31 7.34
C ILE A 80 -5.47 2.71 5.86
N GLY A 81 -5.83 1.82 4.96
CA GLY A 81 -5.85 2.10 3.53
C GLY A 81 -6.76 3.26 3.16
N LEU A 82 -7.99 3.28 3.71
CA LEU A 82 -8.93 4.39 3.48
C LEU A 82 -8.41 5.71 4.07
N ALA A 83 -7.83 5.66 5.26
CA ALA A 83 -7.22 6.84 5.88
C ALA A 83 -6.02 7.35 5.06
N PHE A 84 -5.24 6.44 4.47
CA PHE A 84 -4.12 6.83 3.61
C PHE A 84 -4.59 7.54 2.34
N TRP A 85 -5.66 7.05 1.71
CA TRP A 85 -6.26 7.77 0.57
C TRP A 85 -6.69 9.18 0.95
N ARG A 86 -7.35 9.36 2.10
CA ARG A 86 -7.72 10.69 2.59
C ARG A 86 -6.49 11.58 2.78
N HIS A 87 -5.42 11.00 3.32
CA HIS A 87 -4.17 11.73 3.56
C HIS A 87 -3.54 12.22 2.25
N ILE A 88 -3.34 11.35 1.27
CA ILE A 88 -2.70 11.76 0.00
C ILE A 88 -3.61 12.63 -0.86
N ILE A 89 -4.92 12.47 -0.78
CA ILE A 89 -5.86 13.38 -1.44
C ILE A 89 -5.71 14.80 -0.87
N ALA A 90 -5.55 14.92 0.43
CA ALA A 90 -5.41 16.21 1.11
C ALA A 90 -4.04 16.87 0.90
N THR A 91 -2.99 16.08 0.67
CA THR A 91 -1.60 16.58 0.69
C THR A 91 -0.89 16.56 -0.65
N THR A 92 -1.48 15.94 -1.67
CA THR A 92 -0.85 15.82 -3.00
C THR A 92 -1.84 16.08 -4.12
N ASN A 93 -1.34 16.19 -5.35
CA ASN A 93 -2.13 16.38 -6.55
C ASN A 93 -2.16 15.14 -7.45
N PHE A 94 -1.98 13.94 -6.89
CA PHE A 94 -1.94 12.74 -7.72
C PHE A 94 -3.18 12.63 -8.64
N ALA A 95 -2.99 12.08 -9.83
CA ALA A 95 -4.07 11.84 -10.78
C ALA A 95 -4.60 10.42 -10.65
N CYS A 96 -3.71 9.44 -10.44
CA CYS A 96 -4.11 8.06 -10.21
C CYS A 96 -3.13 7.33 -9.30
N VAL A 97 -3.61 6.26 -8.70
CA VAL A 97 -2.79 5.33 -7.94
C VAL A 97 -2.80 3.97 -8.63
N ILE A 98 -1.69 3.27 -8.55
CA ILE A 98 -1.56 1.90 -9.02
C ILE A 98 -1.04 1.03 -7.87
N SER A 99 -1.35 -0.25 -7.93
CA SER A 99 -0.79 -1.27 -7.06
C SER A 99 -0.85 -2.60 -7.75
N TYR A 100 -0.14 -3.59 -7.24
CA TYR A 100 -0.18 -4.92 -7.82
C TYR A 100 0.04 -5.97 -6.73
N ALA A 101 -0.42 -7.19 -7.02
CA ALA A 101 -0.21 -8.33 -6.13
C ALA A 101 0.03 -9.58 -6.96
N ALA A 102 1.06 -10.34 -6.62
CA ALA A 102 1.28 -11.64 -7.22
C ALA A 102 0.15 -12.59 -6.82
N ARG A 103 -0.19 -13.53 -7.70
CA ARG A 103 -1.29 -14.47 -7.51
C ARG A 103 -1.18 -15.24 -6.19
N LYS A 104 0.03 -15.65 -5.82
CA LYS A 104 0.28 -16.37 -4.57
C LYS A 104 0.01 -15.52 -3.32
N PHE A 105 -0.03 -14.19 -3.46
CA PHE A 105 -0.33 -13.27 -2.36
C PHE A 105 -1.80 -12.86 -2.42
N ARG A 106 -2.69 -13.81 -2.20
CA ARG A 106 -4.14 -13.60 -2.28
C ARG A 106 -4.63 -12.46 -1.37
N HIS A 107 -4.04 -12.33 -0.19
CA HIS A 107 -4.39 -11.24 0.73
C HIS A 107 -4.15 -9.86 0.14
N GLY A 108 -3.09 -9.70 -0.64
CA GLY A 108 -2.80 -8.45 -1.34
C GLY A 108 -3.88 -8.10 -2.37
N GLN A 109 -4.36 -9.10 -3.11
CA GLN A 109 -5.43 -8.90 -4.08
C GLN A 109 -6.74 -8.50 -3.39
N ILE A 110 -7.11 -9.20 -2.32
CA ILE A 110 -8.30 -8.89 -1.53
C ILE A 110 -8.20 -7.48 -0.95
N TYR A 111 -7.03 -7.12 -0.43
CA TYR A 111 -6.78 -5.81 0.14
C TYR A 111 -6.97 -4.69 -0.90
N CYS A 112 -6.38 -4.82 -2.09
CA CYS A 112 -6.53 -3.83 -3.16
C CYS A 112 -8.01 -3.57 -3.49
N ALA A 113 -8.80 -4.64 -3.65
CA ALA A 113 -10.23 -4.50 -3.91
C ALA A 113 -10.96 -3.85 -2.75
N MET A 114 -10.61 -4.22 -1.52
CA MET A 114 -11.27 -3.75 -0.30
C MET A 114 -11.09 -2.25 -0.06
N ILE A 115 -9.98 -1.67 -0.51
CA ILE A 115 -9.71 -0.24 -0.36
C ILE A 115 -10.08 0.59 -1.58
N GLY A 116 -10.80 0.02 -2.54
CA GLY A 116 -11.39 0.77 -3.65
C GLY A 116 -10.58 0.79 -4.94
N LEU A 117 -9.55 -0.03 -5.05
CA LEU A 117 -8.82 -0.15 -6.30
C LEU A 117 -9.54 -1.10 -7.26
N ASN A 118 -9.57 -0.72 -8.52
CA ASN A 118 -10.21 -1.48 -9.58
C ASN A 118 -9.20 -2.40 -10.26
N ARG A 119 -9.59 -3.64 -10.51
CA ARG A 119 -8.76 -4.58 -11.23
C ARG A 119 -8.59 -4.12 -12.69
N VAL A 120 -7.35 -3.98 -13.12
CA VAL A 120 -7.01 -3.58 -14.50
C VAL A 120 -6.77 -4.81 -15.36
N GLY A 121 -6.01 -5.77 -14.87
CA GLY A 121 -5.68 -6.98 -15.62
C GLY A 121 -4.57 -7.76 -14.97
N THR A 122 -4.19 -8.86 -15.62
CA THR A 122 -3.16 -9.79 -15.14
C THR A 122 -2.07 -9.93 -16.18
N ILE A 123 -0.81 -9.83 -15.76
CA ILE A 123 0.34 -10.14 -16.59
C ILE A 123 0.87 -11.49 -16.15
N LYS A 124 0.86 -12.45 -17.08
CA LYS A 124 1.32 -13.82 -16.81
C LYS A 124 2.83 -13.85 -16.59
N LYS A 125 3.26 -14.62 -15.60
CA LYS A 125 4.67 -14.86 -15.28
C LYS A 125 5.49 -13.59 -15.00
N TYR A 126 4.83 -12.50 -14.66
CA TYR A 126 5.48 -11.23 -14.34
C TYR A 126 6.31 -11.31 -13.06
N PHE A 127 5.85 -12.10 -12.09
CA PHE A 127 6.54 -12.26 -10.82
C PHE A 127 7.65 -13.30 -10.95
N LYS A 128 8.89 -12.84 -11.01
CA LYS A 128 10.10 -13.69 -11.10
C LYS A 128 10.03 -14.74 -12.23
N GLY A 129 9.25 -14.50 -13.28
CA GLY A 129 9.08 -15.44 -14.39
C GLY A 129 8.24 -16.67 -14.06
N VAL A 130 7.61 -16.73 -12.90
CA VAL A 130 6.92 -17.92 -12.38
C VAL A 130 5.43 -17.68 -12.14
N ASP A 131 5.09 -16.61 -11.46
CA ASP A 131 3.70 -16.34 -11.03
C ASP A 131 3.10 -15.16 -11.78
N ASP A 132 1.78 -15.17 -11.89
CA ASP A 132 1.03 -14.09 -12.50
C ASP A 132 0.87 -12.94 -11.52
N VAL A 133 0.80 -11.70 -12.03
CA VAL A 133 0.58 -10.52 -11.21
C VAL A 133 -0.67 -9.81 -11.68
N THR A 134 -1.56 -9.51 -10.76
CA THR A 134 -2.75 -8.72 -11.02
C THR A 134 -2.48 -7.26 -10.65
N PHE A 135 -2.80 -6.36 -11.58
CA PHE A 135 -2.65 -4.93 -11.42
C PHE A 135 -3.99 -4.28 -11.09
N TYR A 136 -3.93 -3.27 -10.23
CA TYR A 136 -5.07 -2.49 -9.75
C TYR A 136 -4.78 -1.01 -9.91
N SER A 137 -5.81 -0.22 -10.15
CA SER A 137 -5.69 1.23 -10.20
C SER A 137 -6.98 1.92 -9.80
N ALA A 138 -6.85 3.20 -9.48
CA ALA A 138 -7.99 4.10 -9.33
C ALA A 138 -7.54 5.53 -9.61
N THR A 139 -8.41 6.31 -10.22
CA THR A 139 -8.19 7.75 -10.36
C THR A 139 -8.47 8.43 -9.02
N ARG A 140 -8.00 9.66 -8.88
CA ARG A 140 -8.31 10.51 -7.73
C ARG A 140 -9.82 10.61 -7.51
N GLU A 141 -10.58 10.85 -8.57
CA GLU A 141 -12.04 11.01 -8.52
C GLU A 141 -12.72 9.70 -8.08
N GLU A 142 -12.25 8.57 -8.59
CA GLU A 142 -12.78 7.27 -8.18
C GLU A 142 -12.54 7.00 -6.69
N LEU A 143 -11.37 7.38 -6.16
CA LEU A 143 -11.09 7.22 -4.73
C LEU A 143 -11.93 8.16 -3.87
N ILE A 144 -12.11 9.40 -4.30
CA ILE A 144 -12.99 10.35 -3.60
C ILE A 144 -14.42 9.78 -3.53
N ASP A 145 -14.93 9.28 -4.64
CA ASP A 145 -16.26 8.67 -4.69
C ASP A 145 -16.36 7.45 -3.78
N PHE A 146 -15.36 6.58 -3.82
CA PHE A 146 -15.31 5.40 -2.96
C PHE A 146 -15.32 5.78 -1.47
N LEU A 147 -14.51 6.77 -1.08
CA LEU A 147 -14.45 7.25 0.30
C LEU A 147 -15.79 7.84 0.76
N GLN A 148 -16.49 8.58 -0.10
CA GLN A 148 -17.80 9.13 0.23
C GLN A 148 -18.81 8.02 0.51
N LYS A 149 -18.79 6.94 -0.27
CA LYS A 149 -19.69 5.80 -0.06
C LYS A 149 -19.38 5.00 1.21
N HIS A 150 -18.13 5.01 1.66
CA HIS A 150 -17.68 4.21 2.80
C HIS A 150 -17.49 5.02 4.10
N SER A 151 -17.75 6.33 4.08
CA SER A 151 -17.61 7.20 5.26
C SER A 151 -18.85 7.22 6.14
N ARG A 152 -19.93 6.53 5.74
CA ARG A 152 -21.22 6.56 6.43
C ARG A 152 -21.53 5.28 7.21
N SER A 153 -20.58 4.36 7.25
CA SER A 153 -20.75 3.10 7.98
C SER A 153 -20.30 3.24 9.43
#